data_24feb417dfe691e843f94ef37ea32fed
#
_entry.id   24feb417dfe691e843f94ef37ea32fed
#
_cell.length_a   1.000
_cell.length_b   1.000
_cell.length_c   1.000
_cell.angle_alpha   90.00
_cell.angle_beta   90.00
_cell.angle_gamma   90.00
#
_symmetry.space_group_name_H-M   'P 1'
#
loop_
_entity.id
_entity.type
_entity.pdbx_description
1 polymer ?
#
loop_
_entity_poly.entity_id
_entity_poly.type
_entity_poly.pdbx_seq_one_letter_code
_entity_poly.pdbx_strand_id
1 'polypeptide(L)'
;KFFKSKWHIEQLHPPQYEAMEAVFSKSNILLAIPTASGKSLVAYIAILNQLLTLNPGSRAVYIVPLKALASEKFEELKEIGAEIGLNIGLGVGDATAEAKNIEDCDILICTSEKLDSLMRTKSELMSNVSVVVADEFHLLHDATRGPTLEINLTRLRTLRPDAQLIALSATVGNCEILATWLD
;
A
#
# COMPACT_ATOMS: atom_id res chain seq x y z
N LYS A 1 3.83 1.59 -19.96
CA LYS A 1 4.50 2.71 -20.66
C LYS A 1 5.11 3.70 -19.67
N PHE A 2 4.39 4.22 -18.67
CA PHE A 2 4.85 5.21 -17.70
C PHE A 2 6.22 4.85 -17.08
N PHE A 3 6.33 3.71 -16.42
CA PHE A 3 7.56 3.28 -15.73
C PHE A 3 8.78 3.22 -16.67
N LYS A 4 8.58 2.83 -17.92
CA LYS A 4 9.64 2.79 -18.92
C LYS A 4 10.04 4.20 -19.40
N SER A 5 9.07 5.08 -19.65
CA SER A 5 9.33 6.40 -20.21
C SER A 5 9.80 7.43 -19.18
N LYS A 6 9.27 7.41 -17.96
CA LYS A 6 9.53 8.41 -16.93
C LYS A 6 10.58 7.95 -15.91
N TRP A 7 10.52 6.69 -15.50
CA TRP A 7 11.43 6.16 -14.49
C TRP A 7 12.56 5.30 -15.08
N HIS A 8 12.63 5.20 -16.42
CA HIS A 8 13.65 4.44 -17.14
C HIS A 8 13.78 2.97 -16.70
N ILE A 9 12.67 2.38 -16.22
CA ILE A 9 12.62 0.97 -15.82
C ILE A 9 12.37 0.14 -17.07
N GLU A 10 13.40 -0.47 -17.60
CA GLU A 10 13.29 -1.31 -18.80
C GLU A 10 12.89 -2.74 -18.49
N GLN A 11 13.36 -3.27 -17.33
CA GLN A 11 13.15 -4.65 -16.91
C GLN A 11 12.88 -4.69 -15.39
N LEU A 12 12.08 -5.64 -14.98
CA LEU A 12 11.91 -5.98 -13.57
C LEU A 12 13.10 -6.79 -13.09
N HIS A 13 13.55 -6.56 -11.87
CA HIS A 13 14.50 -7.46 -11.21
C HIS A 13 13.86 -8.83 -10.93
N PRO A 14 14.63 -9.93 -10.83
CA PRO A 14 14.07 -11.27 -10.64
C PRO A 14 13.03 -11.37 -9.53
N PRO A 15 13.23 -10.86 -8.30
CA PRO A 15 12.19 -10.94 -7.25
C PRO A 15 10.93 -10.14 -7.57
N GLN A 16 11.07 -9.02 -8.29
CA GLN A 16 9.90 -8.24 -8.74
C GLN A 16 9.11 -9.01 -9.79
N TYR A 17 9.81 -9.67 -10.72
CA TYR A 17 9.18 -10.48 -11.76
C TYR A 17 8.44 -11.68 -11.16
N GLU A 18 9.05 -12.39 -10.21
CA GLU A 18 8.44 -13.53 -9.50
C GLU A 18 7.15 -13.12 -8.77
N ALA A 19 7.10 -11.90 -8.21
CA ALA A 19 5.91 -11.38 -7.57
C ALA A 19 4.73 -11.10 -8.53
N MET A 20 4.98 -10.99 -9.85
CA MET A 20 3.93 -10.57 -10.80
C MET A 20 2.80 -11.60 -10.93
N GLU A 21 3.08 -12.90 -10.82
CA GLU A 21 2.04 -13.91 -10.83
C GLU A 21 1.04 -13.69 -9.69
N ALA A 22 1.54 -13.48 -8.48
CA ALA A 22 0.71 -13.18 -7.30
C ALA A 22 -0.02 -11.84 -7.43
N VAL A 23 0.63 -10.82 -8.02
CA VAL A 23 -0.01 -9.52 -8.30
C VAL A 23 -1.24 -9.71 -9.18
N PHE A 24 -1.11 -10.43 -10.29
CA PHE A 24 -2.19 -10.57 -11.27
C PHE A 24 -3.26 -11.59 -10.85
N SER A 25 -2.92 -12.59 -10.03
CA SER A 25 -3.89 -13.56 -9.47
C SER A 25 -4.63 -13.04 -8.23
N LYS A 26 -4.36 -11.82 -7.76
CA LYS A 26 -4.90 -11.24 -6.52
C LYS A 26 -4.50 -11.98 -5.24
N SER A 27 -3.46 -12.79 -5.27
CA SER A 27 -2.94 -13.42 -4.06
C SER A 27 -2.31 -12.37 -3.13
N ASN A 28 -2.38 -12.59 -1.83
CA ASN A 28 -1.65 -11.78 -0.88
C ASN A 28 -0.13 -11.96 -1.09
N ILE A 29 0.64 -10.91 -0.83
CA ILE A 29 2.07 -10.89 -1.13
C ILE A 29 2.86 -10.43 0.08
N LEU A 30 3.84 -11.21 0.50
CA LEU A 30 4.94 -10.75 1.33
C LEU A 30 6.20 -10.65 0.48
N LEU A 31 6.61 -9.44 0.14
CA LEU A 31 7.84 -9.18 -0.62
C LEU A 31 8.96 -8.77 0.35
N ALA A 32 9.76 -9.74 0.75
CA ALA A 32 10.87 -9.57 1.70
C ALA A 32 12.22 -9.54 0.96
N ILE A 33 12.61 -8.39 0.47
CA ILE A 33 13.87 -8.17 -0.28
C ILE A 33 14.61 -6.94 0.28
N PRO A 34 15.93 -6.84 0.05
CA PRO A 34 16.74 -5.73 0.60
C PRO A 34 16.15 -4.34 0.29
N THR A 35 16.48 -3.37 1.13
CA THR A 35 16.14 -1.96 0.89
C THR A 35 16.76 -1.49 -0.42
N ALA A 36 16.14 -0.54 -1.09
CA ALA A 36 16.54 -0.03 -2.41
C ALA A 36 16.44 -1.04 -3.58
N SER A 37 15.78 -2.20 -3.40
CA SER A 37 15.55 -3.18 -4.47
C SER A 37 14.29 -2.91 -5.30
N GLY A 38 13.69 -1.73 -5.18
CA GLY A 38 12.50 -1.34 -5.95
C GLY A 38 11.22 -2.07 -5.54
N LYS A 39 11.05 -2.43 -4.26
CA LYS A 39 9.82 -3.05 -3.72
C LYS A 39 8.55 -2.27 -4.06
N SER A 40 8.62 -0.95 -3.94
CA SER A 40 7.48 -0.05 -4.19
C SER A 40 6.91 -0.21 -5.61
N LEU A 41 7.75 -0.56 -6.59
CA LEU A 41 7.28 -0.79 -7.97
C LEU A 41 6.27 -1.93 -8.06
N VAL A 42 6.48 -3.02 -7.32
CA VAL A 42 5.54 -4.16 -7.26
C VAL A 42 4.21 -3.71 -6.69
N ALA A 43 4.24 -2.94 -5.59
CA ALA A 43 3.02 -2.38 -5.00
C ALA A 43 2.30 -1.43 -5.96
N TYR A 44 3.02 -0.57 -6.68
CA TYR A 44 2.40 0.34 -7.64
C TYR A 44 1.76 -0.42 -8.81
N ILE A 45 2.41 -1.44 -9.35
CA ILE A 45 1.83 -2.30 -10.39
C ILE A 45 0.55 -2.97 -9.87
N ALA A 46 0.56 -3.49 -8.65
CA ALA A 46 -0.61 -4.13 -8.06
C ALA A 46 -1.76 -3.14 -7.84
N ILE A 47 -1.48 -1.95 -7.31
CA ILE A 47 -2.47 -0.87 -7.16
C ILE A 47 -3.10 -0.55 -8.52
N LEU A 48 -2.27 -0.30 -9.54
CA LEU A 48 -2.76 0.04 -10.87
C LEU A 48 -3.56 -1.10 -11.50
N ASN A 49 -3.13 -2.35 -11.32
CA ASN A 49 -3.88 -3.51 -11.78
C ASN A 49 -5.27 -3.59 -11.12
N GLN A 50 -5.34 -3.35 -9.80
CA GLN A 50 -6.61 -3.34 -9.07
C GLN A 50 -7.52 -2.21 -9.55
N LEU A 51 -7.05 -0.97 -9.55
CA LEU A 51 -7.89 0.20 -9.82
C LEU A 51 -8.27 0.37 -11.28
N LEU A 52 -7.41 -0.04 -12.23
CA LEU A 52 -7.65 0.18 -13.65
C LEU A 52 -8.22 -1.05 -14.37
N THR A 53 -8.01 -2.26 -13.85
CA THR A 53 -8.32 -3.50 -14.57
C THR A 53 -9.32 -4.36 -13.83
N LEU A 54 -9.02 -4.72 -12.58
CA LEU A 54 -9.80 -5.72 -11.85
C LEU A 54 -11.02 -5.14 -11.13
N ASN A 55 -10.86 -3.98 -10.51
CA ASN A 55 -11.90 -3.31 -9.72
C ASN A 55 -11.93 -1.80 -10.02
N PRO A 56 -12.29 -1.36 -11.23
CA PRO A 56 -12.38 0.06 -11.56
C PRO A 56 -13.32 0.80 -10.60
N GLY A 57 -12.89 1.97 -10.15
CA GLY A 57 -13.62 2.78 -9.19
C GLY A 57 -13.46 2.34 -7.72
N SER A 58 -12.65 1.31 -7.44
CA SER A 58 -12.26 0.95 -6.08
C SER A 58 -11.14 1.86 -5.55
N ARG A 59 -10.76 1.66 -4.30
CA ARG A 59 -9.71 2.43 -3.61
C ARG A 59 -8.53 1.55 -3.21
N ALA A 60 -7.34 2.13 -3.26
CA ALA A 60 -6.14 1.57 -2.66
C ALA A 60 -5.78 2.30 -1.36
N VAL A 61 -5.24 1.57 -0.38
CA VAL A 61 -4.66 2.13 0.85
C VAL A 61 -3.19 1.78 0.91
N TYR A 62 -2.32 2.78 1.02
CA TYR A 62 -0.87 2.61 1.16
C TYR A 62 -0.43 3.08 2.55
N ILE A 63 -0.04 2.13 3.39
CA ILE A 63 0.32 2.37 4.80
C ILE A 63 1.84 2.47 4.91
N VAL A 64 2.32 3.53 5.54
CA VAL A 64 3.74 3.76 5.81
C VAL A 64 3.97 4.06 7.31
N PRO A 65 5.16 3.76 7.84
CA PRO A 65 5.42 3.97 9.27
C PRO A 65 5.72 5.43 9.66
N LEU A 66 6.05 6.30 8.70
CA LEU A 66 6.53 7.65 8.95
C LEU A 66 5.90 8.67 8.02
N LYS A 67 5.62 9.87 8.54
CA LYS A 67 5.11 11.01 7.75
C LYS A 67 6.01 11.37 6.56
N ALA A 68 7.33 11.31 6.74
CA ALA A 68 8.28 11.60 5.68
C ALA A 68 8.14 10.63 4.50
N LEU A 69 8.01 9.33 4.80
CA LEU A 69 7.75 8.30 3.78
C LEU A 69 6.39 8.48 3.10
N ALA A 70 5.36 8.89 3.87
CA ALA A 70 4.06 9.19 3.29
C ALA A 70 4.15 10.32 2.26
N SER A 71 4.90 11.37 2.55
CA SER A 71 5.10 12.48 1.62
C SER A 71 5.89 12.06 0.39
N GLU A 72 6.94 11.24 0.55
CA GLU A 72 7.70 10.69 -0.58
C GLU A 72 6.80 9.86 -1.50
N LYS A 73 6.06 8.89 -0.95
CA LYS A 73 5.15 8.03 -1.71
C LYS A 73 4.01 8.83 -2.36
N PHE A 74 3.57 9.89 -1.69
CA PHE A 74 2.56 10.79 -2.25
C PHE A 74 3.07 11.49 -3.53
N GLU A 75 4.27 12.05 -3.54
CA GLU A 75 4.81 12.70 -4.74
C GLU A 75 5.06 11.68 -5.87
N GLU A 76 5.59 10.48 -5.56
CA GLU A 76 5.78 9.41 -6.54
C GLU A 76 4.44 8.98 -7.19
N LEU A 77 3.43 8.68 -6.37
CA LEU A 77 2.12 8.23 -6.88
C LEU A 77 1.31 9.36 -7.53
N LYS A 78 1.48 10.60 -7.09
CA LYS A 78 0.87 11.77 -7.72
C LYS A 78 1.37 11.98 -9.14
N GLU A 79 2.65 11.74 -9.41
CA GLU A 79 3.21 11.77 -10.75
C GLU A 79 2.55 10.71 -11.65
N ILE A 80 2.40 9.49 -11.14
CA ILE A 80 1.70 8.40 -11.84
C ILE A 80 0.23 8.76 -12.06
N GLY A 81 -0.45 9.21 -11.00
CA GLY A 81 -1.88 9.53 -11.02
C GLY A 81 -2.23 10.62 -12.03
N ALA A 82 -1.37 11.63 -12.17
CA ALA A 82 -1.55 12.72 -13.13
C ALA A 82 -1.59 12.24 -14.60
N GLU A 83 -0.86 11.18 -14.93
CA GLU A 83 -0.83 10.61 -16.29
C GLU A 83 -2.07 9.74 -16.61
N ILE A 84 -2.73 9.20 -15.60
CA ILE A 84 -3.79 8.21 -15.78
C ILE A 84 -5.15 8.60 -15.17
N GLY A 85 -5.23 9.82 -14.60
CA GLY A 85 -6.46 10.37 -14.05
C GLY A 85 -6.87 9.78 -12.69
N LEU A 86 -5.92 9.34 -11.85
CA LEU A 86 -6.18 8.91 -10.47
C LEU A 86 -5.88 10.03 -9.47
N ASN A 87 -6.76 10.19 -8.49
CA ASN A 87 -6.62 11.14 -7.39
C ASN A 87 -5.86 10.50 -6.22
N ILE A 88 -4.84 11.19 -5.74
CA ILE A 88 -4.02 10.72 -4.62
C ILE A 88 -4.33 11.54 -3.38
N GLY A 89 -4.65 10.86 -2.29
CA GLY A 89 -4.89 11.45 -0.97
C GLY A 89 -3.71 11.23 -0.03
N LEU A 90 -3.41 12.22 0.80
CA LEU A 90 -2.38 12.13 1.83
C LEU A 90 -3.00 12.29 3.22
N GLY A 91 -2.88 11.26 4.04
CA GLY A 91 -3.35 11.21 5.42
C GLY A 91 -2.18 11.12 6.41
N VAL A 92 -1.73 12.26 6.93
CA VAL A 92 -0.66 12.34 7.94
C VAL A 92 -1.06 13.29 9.06
N GLY A 93 -0.62 13.01 10.29
CA GLY A 93 -0.88 13.88 11.44
C GLY A 93 -2.36 13.99 11.84
N ASP A 94 -2.61 14.80 12.86
CA ASP A 94 -3.96 15.06 13.40
C ASP A 94 -4.62 16.31 12.81
N ALA A 95 -3.83 17.19 12.21
CA ALA A 95 -4.34 18.45 11.67
C ALA A 95 -4.97 18.26 10.29
N THR A 96 -6.15 18.85 10.11
CA THR A 96 -6.85 18.89 8.81
C THR A 96 -6.05 19.57 7.71
N ALA A 97 -5.11 20.46 8.08
CA ALA A 97 -4.22 21.14 7.15
C ALA A 97 -3.16 20.24 6.49
N GLU A 98 -2.80 19.13 7.14
CA GLU A 98 -1.86 18.14 6.59
C GLU A 98 -2.57 17.04 5.77
N ALA A 99 -3.88 16.94 5.86
CA ALA A 99 -4.68 15.97 5.12
C ALA A 99 -5.13 16.56 3.78
N LYS A 100 -4.77 15.91 2.69
CA LYS A 100 -5.11 16.36 1.32
C LYS A 100 -5.98 15.31 0.63
N ASN A 101 -7.15 15.72 0.16
CA ASN A 101 -8.03 14.95 -0.73
C ASN A 101 -8.37 13.52 -0.24
N ILE A 102 -8.55 13.32 1.08
CA ILE A 102 -8.75 11.97 1.64
C ILE A 102 -10.09 11.38 1.20
N GLU A 103 -11.13 12.19 1.07
CA GLU A 103 -12.50 11.70 0.81
C GLU A 103 -12.66 11.23 -0.65
N ASP A 104 -12.11 11.96 -1.59
CA ASP A 104 -12.29 11.72 -3.02
C ASP A 104 -11.07 11.08 -3.71
N CYS A 105 -10.15 10.47 -2.94
CA CYS A 105 -8.98 9.86 -3.52
C CYS A 105 -9.22 8.41 -3.95
N ASP A 106 -8.56 8.02 -5.03
CA ASP A 106 -8.46 6.64 -5.49
C ASP A 106 -7.37 5.88 -4.74
N ILE A 107 -6.29 6.57 -4.36
CA ILE A 107 -5.18 6.01 -3.58
C ILE A 107 -4.99 6.87 -2.33
N LEU A 108 -5.20 6.28 -1.17
CA LEU A 108 -4.94 6.89 0.13
C LEU A 108 -3.57 6.47 0.65
N ILE A 109 -2.67 7.42 0.82
CA ILE A 109 -1.37 7.20 1.49
C ILE A 109 -1.45 7.74 2.90
N CYS A 110 -1.17 6.91 3.90
CA CYS A 110 -1.31 7.33 5.29
C CYS A 110 -0.37 6.59 6.24
N THR A 111 -0.18 7.16 7.44
CA THR A 111 0.44 6.44 8.54
C THR A 111 -0.56 5.49 9.22
N SER A 112 -0.05 4.49 9.96
CA SER A 112 -0.90 3.55 10.69
C SER A 112 -1.83 4.26 11.68
N GLU A 113 -1.34 5.27 12.38
CA GLU A 113 -2.13 6.05 13.35
C GLU A 113 -3.27 6.82 12.68
N LYS A 114 -2.98 7.40 11.50
CA LYS A 114 -4.01 8.12 10.74
C LYS A 114 -5.06 7.16 10.18
N LEU A 115 -4.64 6.00 9.70
CA LEU A 115 -5.56 4.97 9.23
C LEU A 115 -6.50 4.50 10.34
N ASP A 116 -5.98 4.23 11.56
CA ASP A 116 -6.79 3.86 12.72
C ASP A 116 -7.83 4.95 13.05
N SER A 117 -7.41 6.21 13.04
CA SER A 117 -8.32 7.36 13.22
C SER A 117 -9.41 7.41 12.14
N LEU A 118 -9.05 7.23 10.87
CA LEU A 118 -10.00 7.23 9.74
C LEU A 118 -10.99 6.06 9.83
N MET A 119 -10.53 4.88 10.18
CA MET A 119 -11.41 3.71 10.36
C MET A 119 -12.42 3.88 11.50
N ARG A 120 -12.11 4.70 12.51
CA ARG A 120 -13.04 5.01 13.61
C ARG A 120 -14.02 6.11 13.25
N THR A 121 -13.59 7.11 12.50
CA THR A 121 -14.37 8.33 12.25
C THR A 121 -15.06 8.37 10.89
N LYS A 122 -14.50 7.67 9.90
CA LYS A 122 -14.93 7.65 8.49
C LYS A 122 -14.79 6.26 7.92
N SER A 123 -15.41 5.25 8.55
CA SER A 123 -15.30 3.85 8.16
C SER A 123 -15.80 3.58 6.73
N GLU A 124 -16.71 4.42 6.23
CA GLU A 124 -17.22 4.37 4.85
C GLU A 124 -16.12 4.51 3.79
N LEU A 125 -15.01 5.20 4.11
CA LEU A 125 -13.87 5.31 3.20
C LEU A 125 -13.20 3.95 2.92
N MET A 126 -13.38 2.98 3.82
CA MET A 126 -12.81 1.64 3.69
C MET A 126 -13.75 0.66 2.95
N SER A 127 -15.00 1.02 2.73
CA SER A 127 -16.01 0.13 2.13
C SER A 127 -15.69 -0.32 0.71
N ASN A 128 -14.90 0.45 -0.03
CA ASN A 128 -14.55 0.21 -1.42
C ASN A 128 -13.05 -0.08 -1.63
N VAL A 129 -12.32 -0.47 -0.59
CA VAL A 129 -10.90 -0.81 -0.70
C VAL A 129 -10.74 -2.17 -1.37
N SER A 130 -9.91 -2.26 -2.41
CA SER A 130 -9.59 -3.49 -3.15
C SER A 130 -8.14 -3.94 -3.00
N VAL A 131 -7.26 -3.05 -2.56
CA VAL A 131 -5.86 -3.37 -2.30
C VAL A 131 -5.32 -2.56 -1.13
N VAL A 132 -4.55 -3.20 -0.29
CA VAL A 132 -3.86 -2.61 0.86
C VAL A 132 -2.37 -2.90 0.74
N VAL A 133 -1.56 -1.87 0.79
CA VAL A 133 -0.10 -1.99 0.86
C VAL A 133 0.35 -1.62 2.27
N ALA A 134 1.13 -2.48 2.91
CA ALA A 134 1.82 -2.20 4.16
C ALA A 134 3.33 -2.13 3.88
N ASP A 135 3.86 -0.90 3.84
CA ASP A 135 5.29 -0.69 3.63
C ASP A 135 6.07 -0.79 4.95
N GLU A 136 7.34 -1.19 4.84
CA GLU A 136 8.22 -1.49 5.98
C GLU A 136 7.58 -2.47 6.99
N PHE A 137 6.96 -3.53 6.45
CA PHE A 137 6.16 -4.50 7.22
C PHE A 137 6.94 -5.20 8.33
N HIS A 138 8.27 -5.26 8.27
CA HIS A 138 9.12 -5.77 9.34
C HIS A 138 8.97 -4.99 10.65
N LEU A 139 8.46 -3.76 10.63
CA LEU A 139 8.12 -2.97 11.82
C LEU A 139 6.88 -3.50 12.58
N LEU A 140 6.24 -4.56 12.09
CA LEU A 140 5.23 -5.30 12.87
C LEU A 140 5.80 -5.80 14.22
N HIS A 141 7.10 -6.06 14.29
CA HIS A 141 7.79 -6.44 15.54
C HIS A 141 8.18 -5.25 16.43
N ASP A 142 8.03 -4.01 15.96
CA ASP A 142 8.28 -2.83 16.79
C ASP A 142 7.23 -2.69 17.89
N ALA A 143 7.66 -2.61 19.14
CA ALA A 143 6.77 -2.57 20.30
C ALA A 143 5.81 -1.36 20.32
N THR A 144 6.14 -0.29 19.59
CA THR A 144 5.36 0.96 19.57
C THR A 144 4.45 1.06 18.34
N ARG A 145 4.93 0.64 17.18
CA ARG A 145 4.22 0.78 15.88
C ARG A 145 3.53 -0.50 15.44
N GLY A 146 4.10 -1.65 15.76
CA GLY A 146 3.58 -2.96 15.37
C GLY A 146 2.13 -3.18 15.76
N PRO A 147 1.72 -2.96 17.01
CA PRO A 147 0.34 -3.18 17.45
C PRO A 147 -0.70 -2.38 16.66
N THR A 148 -0.41 -1.12 16.33
CA THR A 148 -1.34 -0.30 15.54
C THR A 148 -1.46 -0.81 14.10
N LEU A 149 -0.34 -1.19 13.48
CA LEU A 149 -0.33 -1.76 12.13
C LEU A 149 -1.09 -3.09 12.10
N GLU A 150 -0.83 -3.99 13.04
CA GLU A 150 -1.51 -5.30 13.15
C GLU A 150 -3.04 -5.15 13.29
N ILE A 151 -3.48 -4.29 14.22
CA ILE A 151 -4.91 -3.99 14.42
C ILE A 151 -5.53 -3.45 13.15
N ASN A 152 -4.87 -2.52 12.45
CA ASN A 152 -5.38 -1.94 11.22
C ASN A 152 -5.56 -2.98 10.11
N LEU A 153 -4.55 -3.82 9.89
CA LEU A 153 -4.61 -4.87 8.89
C LEU A 153 -5.68 -5.91 9.22
N THR A 154 -5.79 -6.33 10.48
CA THR A 154 -6.84 -7.25 10.94
C THR A 154 -8.24 -6.67 10.71
N ARG A 155 -8.45 -5.40 11.02
CA ARG A 155 -9.74 -4.72 10.76
C ARG A 155 -10.03 -4.60 9.28
N LEU A 156 -9.04 -4.22 8.45
CA LEU A 156 -9.22 -4.15 7.00
C LEU A 156 -9.58 -5.52 6.41
N ARG A 157 -8.91 -6.58 6.83
CA ARG A 157 -9.27 -7.95 6.41
C ARG A 157 -10.69 -8.34 6.81
N THR A 158 -11.14 -7.94 7.99
CA THR A 158 -12.52 -8.20 8.43
C THR A 158 -13.54 -7.40 7.63
N LEU A 159 -13.25 -6.14 7.30
CA LEU A 159 -14.14 -5.27 6.52
C LEU A 159 -14.11 -5.62 5.03
N ARG A 160 -12.98 -6.01 4.51
CA ARG A 160 -12.73 -6.29 3.09
C ARG A 160 -11.90 -7.56 2.93
N PRO A 161 -12.51 -8.73 3.15
CA PRO A 161 -11.82 -10.03 3.04
C PRO A 161 -11.35 -10.34 1.61
N ASP A 162 -11.91 -9.67 0.62
CA ASP A 162 -11.58 -9.77 -0.80
C ASP A 162 -10.50 -8.77 -1.27
N ALA A 163 -10.05 -7.87 -0.38
CA ALA A 163 -8.97 -6.95 -0.70
C ALA A 163 -7.61 -7.66 -0.71
N GLN A 164 -6.83 -7.42 -1.76
CA GLN A 164 -5.46 -7.94 -1.84
C GLN A 164 -4.55 -7.24 -0.83
N LEU A 165 -3.80 -8.00 -0.03
CA LEU A 165 -2.79 -7.48 0.88
C LEU A 165 -1.38 -7.62 0.31
N ILE A 166 -0.62 -6.54 0.34
CA ILE A 166 0.76 -6.49 -0.14
C ILE A 166 1.64 -5.95 0.98
N ALA A 167 2.44 -6.80 1.57
CA ALA A 167 3.40 -6.44 2.59
C ALA A 167 4.80 -6.30 1.98
N LEU A 168 5.37 -5.09 2.06
CA LEU A 168 6.73 -4.80 1.61
C LEU A 168 7.65 -4.77 2.83
N SER A 169 8.68 -5.60 2.85
CA SER A 169 9.54 -5.77 4.00
C SER A 169 11.02 -5.73 3.61
N ALA A 170 11.87 -5.29 4.54
CA ALA A 170 13.27 -5.71 4.50
C ALA A 170 13.35 -7.23 4.71
N THR A 171 14.52 -7.82 4.43
CA THR A 171 14.76 -9.24 4.71
C THR A 171 14.52 -9.55 6.20
N VAL A 172 13.67 -10.53 6.47
CA VAL A 172 13.33 -11.00 7.81
C VAL A 172 13.50 -12.53 7.89
N GLY A 173 13.87 -13.03 9.06
CA GLY A 173 14.13 -14.46 9.25
C GLY A 173 12.90 -15.35 9.35
N ASN A 174 11.70 -14.77 9.54
CA ASN A 174 10.44 -15.49 9.78
C ASN A 174 9.38 -15.26 8.69
N CYS A 175 9.81 -15.17 7.44
CA CYS A 175 8.93 -14.88 6.29
C CYS A 175 7.74 -15.84 6.19
N GLU A 176 7.93 -17.14 6.46
CA GLU A 176 6.86 -18.14 6.36
C GLU A 176 5.74 -17.89 7.37
N ILE A 177 6.09 -17.53 8.59
CA ILE A 177 5.10 -17.21 9.64
C ILE A 177 4.31 -15.96 9.25
N LEU A 178 4.99 -14.93 8.76
CA LEU A 178 4.35 -13.68 8.32
C LEU A 178 3.49 -13.89 7.08
N ALA A 179 3.92 -14.71 6.14
CA ALA A 179 3.13 -15.06 4.95
C ALA A 179 1.85 -15.81 5.35
N THR A 180 1.95 -16.82 6.24
CA THR A 180 0.78 -17.54 6.78
C THR A 180 -0.19 -16.61 7.52
N TRP A 181 0.34 -15.57 8.16
CA TRP A 181 -0.52 -14.57 8.83
C TRP A 181 -1.24 -13.66 7.82
N LEU A 182 -0.65 -13.40 6.65
CA LEU A 182 -1.25 -12.60 5.59
C LEU A 182 -2.38 -13.34 4.84
N ASP A 183 -2.36 -14.67 4.79
CA ASP A 183 -3.38 -15.52 4.18
C ASP A 183 -4.59 -15.69 5.12
#